data_e9530590dd4903b978b32350dcc78398
#
_entry.id   e9530590dd4903b978b32350dcc78398
#
_cell.length_a   1.000
_cell.length_b   1.000
_cell.length_c   1.000
_cell.angle_alpha   90.00
_cell.angle_beta   90.00
_cell.angle_gamma   90.00
#
_symmetry.space_group_name_H-M   'P 1'
#
loop_
_entity.id
_entity.type
_entity.pdbx_description
1 polymer ?
#
loop_
_entity_poly.entity_id
_entity_poly.type
_entity_poly.pdbx_seq_one_letter_code
_entity_poly.pdbx_strand_id
1 'polypeptide(L)'
;MGEGIRYYEDIDKGDEAPVLRHTLTRTDLVRYAGASGDYNPMHHDEILATAAGQPSVFGHGMFSMGLLGTALTDFVGPGNIIHYKVRFSRQTWPGEELSTSIVVTAKREDDGKHLVDLECTLANGEGEVKVVGEATAALPSRG
;
A
#
# COMPACT_ATOMS: atom_id res chain seq x y z
N MET A 1 12.93 1.93 -6.44
CA MET A 1 13.82 2.17 -5.30
C MET A 1 14.24 3.62 -5.25
N GLY A 2 13.99 4.28 -4.15
CA GLY A 2 14.42 5.66 -4.00
C GLY A 2 15.93 5.77 -3.97
N GLU A 3 16.49 6.54 -4.87
CA GLU A 3 17.91 6.80 -4.93
C GLU A 3 18.19 8.10 -4.19
N GLY A 4 18.94 8.00 -3.12
CA GLY A 4 19.31 9.14 -2.32
C GLY A 4 18.22 9.56 -1.32
N ILE A 5 18.51 10.64 -0.62
CA ILE A 5 17.66 11.17 0.43
C ILE A 5 16.63 12.11 -0.18
N ARG A 6 15.36 11.93 0.19
CA ARG A 6 14.31 12.88 -0.20
C ARG A 6 14.12 13.89 0.92
N TYR A 7 14.32 15.14 0.57
CA TYR A 7 14.17 16.24 1.51
C TYR A 7 12.78 16.86 1.41
N TYR A 8 12.34 17.50 2.48
CA TYR A 8 11.06 18.19 2.55
C TYR A 8 10.89 19.19 1.38
N GLU A 9 11.96 19.89 1.02
CA GLU A 9 11.97 20.86 -0.07
C GLU A 9 11.80 20.24 -1.46
N ASP A 10 12.02 18.93 -1.58
CA ASP A 10 11.93 18.21 -2.87
C ASP A 10 10.51 17.77 -3.21
N ILE A 11 9.57 17.89 -2.26
CA ILE A 11 8.19 17.44 -2.43
C ILE A 11 7.27 18.64 -2.36
N ASP A 12 6.31 18.71 -3.28
CA ASP A 12 5.27 19.73 -3.31
C ASP A 12 3.89 19.12 -3.19
N LYS A 13 2.95 19.92 -2.69
CA LYS A 13 1.53 19.54 -2.67
C LYS A 13 1.07 19.25 -4.09
N GLY A 14 0.40 18.14 -4.28
CA GLY A 14 -0.06 17.67 -5.59
C GLY A 14 0.89 16.71 -6.28
N ASP A 15 2.11 16.54 -5.77
CA ASP A 15 3.03 15.56 -6.32
C ASP A 15 2.49 14.14 -6.17
N GLU A 16 2.75 13.31 -7.17
CA GLU A 16 2.33 11.93 -7.19
C GLU A 16 3.56 11.02 -7.14
N ALA A 17 3.45 9.96 -6.36
CA ALA A 17 4.50 8.94 -6.32
C ALA A 17 4.46 8.10 -7.61
N PRO A 18 5.59 7.50 -8.00
CA PRO A 18 5.59 6.51 -9.07
C PRO A 18 4.60 5.39 -8.76
N VAL A 19 3.86 4.95 -9.78
CA VAL A 19 2.89 3.88 -9.63
C VAL A 19 3.61 2.55 -9.53
N LEU A 20 3.29 1.79 -8.49
CA LEU A 20 3.74 0.41 -8.35
C LEU A 20 2.62 -0.49 -8.85
N ARG A 21 2.93 -1.42 -9.75
CA ARG A 21 1.99 -2.39 -10.29
C ARG A 21 2.42 -3.80 -9.91
N HIS A 22 1.44 -4.62 -9.57
CA HIS A 22 1.68 -6.01 -9.23
C HIS A 22 0.48 -6.86 -9.61
N THR A 23 0.70 -7.91 -10.38
CA THR A 23 -0.35 -8.89 -10.67
C THR A 23 -0.39 -9.91 -9.52
N LEU A 24 -1.52 -10.00 -8.83
CA LEU A 24 -1.69 -10.91 -7.71
C LEU A 24 -1.73 -12.35 -8.22
N THR A 25 -0.94 -13.21 -7.61
CA THR A 25 -0.88 -14.64 -7.95
C THR A 25 -1.22 -15.50 -6.74
N ARG A 26 -1.62 -16.74 -7.00
CA ARG A 26 -1.83 -17.72 -5.92
C ARG A 26 -0.53 -17.98 -5.14
N THR A 27 0.61 -17.91 -5.81
CA THR A 27 1.93 -18.02 -5.16
C THR A 27 2.14 -16.89 -4.15
N ASP A 28 1.68 -15.67 -4.46
CA ASP A 28 1.74 -14.56 -3.51
C ASP A 28 0.98 -14.88 -2.22
N LEU A 29 -0.21 -15.49 -2.35
CA LEU A 29 -1.01 -15.87 -1.19
C LEU A 29 -0.30 -16.92 -0.33
N VAL A 30 0.32 -17.89 -0.96
CA VAL A 30 1.09 -18.94 -0.27
C VAL A 30 2.29 -18.33 0.45
N ARG A 31 3.04 -17.48 -0.23
CA ARG A 31 4.22 -16.83 0.33
C ARG A 31 3.86 -15.93 1.51
N TYR A 32 2.80 -15.15 1.34
CA TYR A 32 2.39 -14.23 2.39
C TYR A 32 1.85 -14.96 3.61
N ALA A 33 1.10 -16.05 3.41
CA ALA A 33 0.67 -16.91 4.51
C ALA A 33 1.86 -17.42 5.31
N GLY A 34 2.89 -17.89 4.63
CA GLY A 34 4.12 -18.37 5.26
C GLY A 34 4.88 -17.29 6.00
N ALA A 35 4.97 -16.10 5.42
CA ALA A 35 5.72 -14.98 6.00
C ALA A 35 4.99 -14.35 7.19
N SER A 36 3.67 -14.22 7.10
CA SER A 36 2.85 -13.52 8.11
C SER A 36 2.31 -14.43 9.21
N GLY A 37 2.24 -15.74 8.96
CA GLY A 37 1.55 -16.66 9.85
C GLY A 37 0.04 -16.62 9.73
N ASP A 38 -0.50 -15.90 8.75
CA ASP A 38 -1.95 -15.85 8.50
C ASP A 38 -2.34 -16.99 7.57
N TYR A 39 -2.69 -18.12 8.18
CA TYR A 39 -3.08 -19.33 7.49
C TYR A 39 -4.59 -19.50 7.36
N ASN A 40 -5.34 -18.42 7.34
CA ASN A 40 -6.79 -18.49 7.14
C ASN A 40 -7.07 -19.22 5.81
N PRO A 41 -7.87 -20.29 5.84
CA PRO A 41 -8.15 -21.10 4.65
C PRO A 41 -8.71 -20.32 3.47
N MET A 42 -9.35 -19.18 3.70
CA MET A 42 -9.87 -18.32 2.63
C MET A 42 -8.78 -17.87 1.64
N HIS A 43 -7.51 -17.92 2.05
CA HIS A 43 -6.39 -17.49 1.22
C HIS A 43 -5.71 -18.63 0.48
N HIS A 44 -6.00 -19.90 0.83
CA HIS A 44 -5.27 -21.03 0.23
C HIS A 44 -6.12 -22.28 -0.06
N ASP A 45 -7.31 -22.40 0.50
CA ASP A 45 -8.17 -23.56 0.31
C ASP A 45 -9.37 -23.20 -0.57
N GLU A 46 -9.25 -23.52 -1.86
CA GLU A 46 -10.29 -23.19 -2.84
C GLU A 46 -11.61 -23.87 -2.52
N ILE A 47 -11.57 -25.12 -2.05
CA ILE A 47 -12.77 -25.89 -1.72
C ILE A 47 -13.52 -25.20 -0.58
N LEU A 48 -12.82 -24.82 0.46
CA LEU A 48 -13.42 -24.15 1.61
C LEU A 48 -13.91 -22.75 1.25
N ALA A 49 -13.12 -21.99 0.48
CA ALA A 49 -13.49 -20.64 0.06
C ALA A 49 -14.77 -20.66 -0.78
N THR A 50 -14.86 -21.55 -1.76
CA THR A 50 -16.07 -21.65 -2.59
C THR A 50 -17.27 -22.18 -1.81
N ALA A 51 -17.06 -23.09 -0.88
CA ALA A 51 -18.14 -23.56 0.01
C ALA A 51 -18.67 -22.43 0.90
N ALA A 52 -17.83 -21.45 1.23
CA ALA A 52 -18.22 -20.28 2.00
C ALA A 52 -18.85 -19.17 1.13
N GLY A 53 -19.05 -19.41 -0.16
CA GLY A 53 -19.71 -18.47 -1.07
C GLY A 53 -18.77 -17.53 -1.81
N GLN A 54 -17.46 -17.72 -1.69
CA GLN A 54 -16.48 -16.90 -2.41
C GLN A 54 -16.24 -17.46 -3.82
N PRO A 55 -15.92 -16.60 -4.81
CA PRO A 55 -15.59 -17.09 -6.17
C PRO A 55 -14.30 -17.91 -6.21
N SER A 56 -13.37 -17.63 -5.31
CA SER A 56 -12.09 -18.34 -5.20
C SER A 56 -11.43 -17.99 -3.87
N VAL A 57 -10.20 -18.43 -3.66
CA VAL A 57 -9.34 -17.85 -2.62
C VAL A 57 -9.05 -16.41 -2.95
N PHE A 58 -8.78 -15.58 -1.93
CA PHE A 58 -8.53 -14.15 -2.13
C PHE A 58 -7.33 -13.69 -1.30
N GLY A 59 -6.80 -12.52 -1.69
CA GLY A 59 -5.60 -11.97 -1.08
C GLY A 59 -5.80 -11.52 0.35
N HIS A 60 -4.74 -11.61 1.13
CA HIS A 60 -4.71 -11.06 2.48
C HIS A 60 -4.83 -9.54 2.41
N GLY A 61 -5.66 -8.96 3.28
CA GLY A 61 -5.75 -7.50 3.39
C GLY A 61 -4.40 -6.87 3.72
N MET A 62 -3.67 -7.46 4.64
CA MET A 62 -2.35 -6.95 5.04
C MET A 62 -1.31 -7.03 3.93
N PHE A 63 -1.42 -7.98 2.99
CA PHE A 63 -0.59 -7.99 1.79
C PHE A 63 -0.83 -6.72 0.96
N SER A 64 -2.08 -6.36 0.76
CA SER A 64 -2.45 -5.14 0.03
C SER A 64 -1.95 -3.88 0.73
N MET A 65 -2.08 -3.83 2.05
CA MET A 65 -1.53 -2.74 2.85
C MET A 65 -0.02 -2.65 2.71
N GLY A 66 0.67 -3.80 2.71
CA GLY A 66 2.13 -3.87 2.52
C GLY A 66 2.57 -3.43 1.13
N LEU A 67 1.82 -3.80 0.10
CA LEU A 67 2.10 -3.40 -1.27
C LEU A 67 2.02 -1.86 -1.43
N LEU A 68 0.95 -1.27 -0.91
CA LEU A 68 0.79 0.18 -0.88
C LEU A 68 1.87 0.83 -0.02
N GLY A 69 2.20 0.22 1.11
CA GLY A 69 3.26 0.67 2.01
C GLY A 69 4.64 0.67 1.35
N THR A 70 4.92 -0.30 0.49
CA THR A 70 6.17 -0.34 -0.28
C THR A 70 6.29 0.88 -1.18
N ALA A 71 5.22 1.23 -1.90
CA ALA A 71 5.20 2.41 -2.76
C ALA A 71 5.39 3.70 -1.95
N LEU A 72 4.77 3.78 -0.76
CA LEU A 72 4.96 4.92 0.14
C LEU A 72 6.40 5.03 0.60
N THR A 73 6.99 3.93 1.07
CA THR A 73 8.37 3.90 1.56
C THR A 73 9.36 4.26 0.47
N ASP A 74 9.16 3.75 -0.75
CA ASP A 74 10.01 4.08 -1.89
C ASP A 74 9.93 5.57 -2.24
N PHE A 75 8.79 6.19 -2.03
CA PHE A 75 8.59 7.61 -2.34
C PHE A 75 9.19 8.55 -1.30
N VAL A 76 8.95 8.27 -0.02
CA VAL A 76 9.37 9.19 1.06
C VAL A 76 10.66 8.77 1.76
N GLY A 77 11.15 7.57 1.49
CA GLY A 77 12.35 7.03 2.11
C GLY A 77 12.04 6.14 3.32
N PRO A 78 12.86 5.08 3.51
CA PRO A 78 12.67 4.16 4.63
C PRO A 78 12.87 4.87 5.97
N GLY A 79 12.02 4.53 6.94
CA GLY A 79 12.10 5.09 8.28
C GLY A 79 11.42 6.45 8.45
N ASN A 80 10.90 7.04 7.38
CA ASN A 80 10.31 8.39 7.44
C ASN A 80 8.80 8.38 7.68
N ILE A 81 8.11 7.27 7.47
CA ILE A 81 6.66 7.19 7.69
C ILE A 81 6.40 7.12 9.19
N ILE A 82 5.66 8.09 9.71
CA ILE A 82 5.32 8.15 11.13
C ILE A 82 3.85 7.83 11.42
N HIS A 83 3.03 7.81 10.37
CA HIS A 83 1.62 7.44 10.45
C HIS A 83 1.20 6.77 9.14
N TYR A 84 0.49 5.67 9.25
CA TYR A 84 -0.05 4.96 8.09
C TYR A 84 -1.32 4.23 8.52
N LYS A 85 -2.43 4.55 7.89
CA LYS A 85 -3.74 3.99 8.22
C LYS A 85 -4.48 3.69 6.93
N VAL A 86 -5.08 2.51 6.86
CA VAL A 86 -5.87 2.12 5.68
C VAL A 86 -7.22 1.56 6.10
N ARG A 87 -8.14 1.56 5.15
CA ARG A 87 -9.40 0.85 5.24
C ARG A 87 -9.46 -0.10 4.04
N PHE A 88 -9.81 -1.36 4.32
CA PHE A 88 -10.00 -2.37 3.29
C PHE A 88 -11.41 -2.25 2.75
N SER A 89 -11.55 -1.98 1.45
CA SER A 89 -12.84 -1.75 0.82
C SER A 89 -13.35 -3.00 0.11
N ARG A 90 -12.45 -3.76 -0.54
CA ARG A 90 -12.80 -4.95 -1.32
C ARG A 90 -11.66 -5.95 -1.30
N GLN A 91 -12.00 -7.24 -1.46
CA GLN A 91 -11.01 -8.30 -1.60
C GLN A 91 -10.23 -8.15 -2.90
N THR A 92 -9.02 -8.70 -2.90
CA THR A 92 -8.20 -8.85 -4.09
C THR A 92 -8.22 -10.31 -4.54
N TRP A 93 -8.20 -10.51 -5.84
CA TRP A 93 -8.35 -11.84 -6.43
C TRP A 93 -7.13 -12.22 -7.25
N PRO A 94 -6.72 -13.51 -7.24
CA PRO A 94 -5.64 -13.95 -8.13
C PRO A 94 -5.94 -13.57 -9.58
N GLY A 95 -4.93 -13.02 -10.26
CA GLY A 95 -5.04 -12.55 -11.64
C GLY A 95 -5.31 -11.06 -11.78
N GLU A 96 -5.73 -10.38 -10.72
CA GLU A 96 -5.93 -8.93 -10.77
C GLU A 96 -4.61 -8.19 -10.84
N GLU A 97 -4.54 -7.18 -11.71
CA GLU A 97 -3.41 -6.25 -11.72
C GLU A 97 -3.73 -5.12 -10.74
N LEU A 98 -2.92 -5.02 -9.70
CA LEU A 98 -3.07 -4.02 -8.65
C LEU A 98 -2.11 -2.87 -8.90
N SER A 99 -2.59 -1.64 -8.73
CA SER A 99 -1.77 -0.45 -8.91
C SER A 99 -2.00 0.54 -7.77
N THR A 100 -0.93 1.23 -7.40
CA THR A 100 -0.94 2.23 -6.33
C THR A 100 -1.17 3.62 -6.89
N SER A 101 -1.83 4.48 -6.09
CA SER A 101 -1.94 5.91 -6.35
C SER A 101 -1.65 6.63 -5.05
N ILE A 102 -0.64 7.50 -5.06
CA ILE A 102 -0.21 8.25 -3.88
C ILE A 102 -0.05 9.71 -4.28
N VAL A 103 -0.73 10.59 -3.57
CA VAL A 103 -0.72 12.03 -3.83
C VAL A 103 -0.39 12.78 -2.56
N VAL A 104 0.49 13.75 -2.66
CA VAL A 104 0.80 14.68 -1.55
C VAL A 104 -0.34 15.66 -1.40
N THR A 105 -0.98 15.67 -0.23
CA THR A 105 -2.13 16.53 0.04
C THR A 105 -1.79 17.76 0.85
N ALA A 106 -0.73 17.71 1.66
CA ALA A 106 -0.32 18.85 2.48
C ALA A 106 1.14 18.74 2.87
N LYS A 107 1.74 19.91 3.09
CA LYS A 107 3.04 20.06 3.73
C LYS A 107 2.84 20.93 4.96
N ARG A 108 3.44 20.58 6.07
CA ARG A 108 3.30 21.33 7.30
C ARG A 108 4.50 21.15 8.22
N GLU A 109 4.68 22.06 9.11
CA GLU A 109 5.66 21.94 10.19
C GLU A 109 4.92 21.80 11.51
N ASP A 110 5.36 20.86 12.33
CA ASP A 110 4.75 20.59 13.63
C ASP A 110 5.84 20.13 14.59
N ASP A 111 5.98 20.85 15.69
CA ASP A 111 6.95 20.54 16.75
C ASP A 111 8.37 20.35 16.21
N GLY A 112 8.77 21.23 15.29
CA GLY A 112 10.09 21.19 14.65
C GLY A 112 10.25 20.14 13.57
N LYS A 113 9.20 19.38 13.28
CA LYS A 113 9.23 18.34 12.23
C LYS A 113 8.65 18.88 10.94
N HIS A 114 9.25 18.45 9.84
CA HIS A 114 8.81 18.79 8.49
C HIS A 114 7.96 17.63 7.95
N LEU A 115 6.64 17.82 7.96
CA LEU A 115 5.68 16.74 7.70
C LEU A 115 5.04 16.88 6.32
N VAL A 116 4.84 15.73 5.68
CA VAL A 116 4.14 15.61 4.40
C VAL A 116 2.99 14.64 4.61
N ASP A 117 1.77 15.08 4.30
CA ASP A 117 0.58 14.23 4.35
C ASP A 117 0.29 13.69 2.95
N LEU A 118 -0.10 12.43 2.89
CA LEU A 118 -0.34 11.72 1.63
C LEU A 118 -1.67 10.98 1.69
N GLU A 119 -2.39 11.01 0.59
CA GLU A 119 -3.53 10.12 0.36
C GLU A 119 -3.09 9.01 -0.58
N CYS A 120 -3.53 7.78 -0.31
CA CYS A 120 -3.10 6.64 -1.07
C CYS A 120 -4.23 5.65 -1.29
N THR A 121 -4.21 4.99 -2.46
CA THR A 121 -5.17 3.94 -2.81
C THR A 121 -4.47 2.80 -3.53
N LEU A 122 -5.08 1.62 -3.43
CA LEU A 122 -4.74 0.47 -4.26
C LEU A 122 -6.01 0.07 -5.03
N ALA A 123 -5.90 -0.08 -6.34
CA ALA A 123 -7.02 -0.42 -7.20
C ALA A 123 -6.62 -1.49 -8.22
N ASN A 124 -7.62 -2.18 -8.79
CA ASN A 124 -7.38 -3.13 -9.87
C ASN A 124 -7.38 -2.42 -11.23
N GLY A 125 -7.17 -3.17 -12.32
CA GLY A 125 -7.10 -2.63 -13.68
C GLY A 125 -8.40 -2.02 -14.19
N GLU A 126 -9.53 -2.31 -13.53
CA GLU A 126 -10.86 -1.77 -13.88
C GLU A 126 -11.22 -0.55 -13.04
N GLY A 127 -10.28 -0.06 -12.22
CA GLY A 127 -10.51 1.09 -11.36
C GLY A 127 -11.25 0.78 -10.05
N GLU A 128 -11.46 -0.50 -9.74
CA GLU A 128 -12.10 -0.89 -8.49
C GLU A 128 -11.11 -0.71 -7.32
N VAL A 129 -11.46 0.16 -6.39
CA VAL A 129 -10.61 0.48 -5.24
C VAL A 129 -10.67 -0.64 -4.21
N LYS A 130 -9.51 -1.18 -3.85
CA LYS A 130 -9.35 -2.25 -2.87
C LYS A 130 -8.99 -1.73 -1.48
N VAL A 131 -8.13 -0.71 -1.44
CA VAL A 131 -7.64 -0.11 -0.20
C VAL A 131 -7.61 1.38 -0.34
N VAL A 132 -8.06 2.08 0.69
CA VAL A 132 -7.98 3.54 0.79
C VAL A 132 -7.21 3.88 2.06
N GLY A 133 -6.25 4.78 1.96
CA GLY A 133 -5.44 5.10 3.11
C GLY A 133 -4.90 6.52 3.14
N GLU A 134 -4.28 6.81 4.26
CA GLU A 134 -3.57 8.05 4.51
C GLU A 134 -2.24 7.74 5.18
N ALA A 135 -1.26 8.59 4.94
CA ALA A 135 0.04 8.46 5.57
C ALA A 135 0.61 9.85 5.87
N THR A 136 1.49 9.90 6.85
CA THR A 136 2.28 11.10 7.15
C THR A 136 3.74 10.68 7.22
N ALA A 137 4.60 11.43 6.56
CA ALA A 137 6.04 11.22 6.59
C ALA A 137 6.72 12.45 7.21
N ALA A 138 7.72 12.19 8.03
CA ALA A 138 8.60 13.22 8.56
C ALA A 138 9.88 13.20 7.72
N LEU A 139 10.15 14.27 6.98
CA LEU A 139 11.27 14.33 6.06
C LEU A 139 12.40 15.20 6.62
N PRO A 140 13.65 14.89 6.27
CA PRO A 140 14.76 15.80 6.58
C PRO A 140 14.59 17.07 5.77
N SER A 141 15.09 18.18 6.33
CA SER A 141 15.12 19.48 5.67
C SER A 141 16.57 19.91 5.44
N ARG A 142 16.80 20.65 4.35
CA ARG A 142 18.12 21.22 4.06
C ARG A 142 18.42 22.46 4.92
N GLY A 143 17.49 22.86 5.71
CA GLY A 143 17.59 24.04 6.54
C GLY A 143 16.43 24.93 6.31
#